data_8b37585b62e25ba67517e40cf8050680
#
_entry.id   8b37585b62e25ba67517e40cf8050680
#
_cell.length_a   1.000
_cell.length_b   1.000
_cell.length_c   1.000
_cell.angle_alpha   90.00
_cell.angle_beta   90.00
_cell.angle_gamma   90.00
#
_symmetry.space_group_name_H-M   'P 1'
#
loop_
_entity.id
_entity.type
_entity.pdbx_description
1 polymer ?
#
loop_
_entity_poly.entity_id
_entity_poly.type
_entity_poly.pdbx_seq_one_letter_code
_entity_poly.pdbx_strand_id
1 'polypeptide(L)'
;MKHTITSLSLISLALSACSPSSDEGKGKGADSNSSNETKVESYGKLEDGSEVKIFTFSNKNGMIAKVTEYGAILTSLEVPDKDGNVKDVTHGYDDLAGWLTNSSYFGATVGRYGNRIAGGKFEIDGEVYDKLAINNDPNHLHGGEKGFDKVLWKGEAIEGGVKLSYTSADGEEGYPGNLEVTVSYTLNDDNELKWVCTATTDKATPVNIVQHAYWNLSGDPTTSINDHILTIPAKYFLPTDETLIPDGNLAEVENTPFDFNTATVIGDRIEDASIPLQFGKGYDHCWAVDGEGLRQAAILRDPKTGRAMELHSDQPGVQFYGGNFLDGETAGKGGVKYGHRTACCLETQMFPDSPNKQDNPAFPNCIIKPGETYTHTMISKFSW
;
A
#
# COMPACT_ATOMS: atom_id res chain seq x y z
N MET A 1 -18.90 26.55 84.42
CA MET A 1 -20.07 27.39 84.86
C MET A 1 -21.14 27.18 83.81
N LYS A 2 -22.27 26.69 84.31
CA LYS A 2 -23.68 26.90 83.91
C LYS A 2 -24.01 26.44 82.43
N HIS A 3 -24.67 25.31 82.30
CA HIS A 3 -26.15 25.05 82.43
C HIS A 3 -26.80 25.33 81.04
N THR A 4 -27.46 24.49 80.42
CA THR A 4 -28.72 23.71 80.59
C THR A 4 -29.63 24.09 79.45
N ILE A 5 -30.47 23.40 78.83
CA ILE A 5 -31.43 22.33 79.00
C ILE A 5 -32.13 22.08 77.65
N THR A 6 -32.33 20.85 77.27
CA THR A 6 -33.49 20.12 76.76
C THR A 6 -34.65 20.85 76.07
N SER A 7 -35.14 20.33 74.97
CA SER A 7 -36.58 20.03 74.85
C SER A 7 -36.86 19.05 73.66
N LEU A 8 -37.48 17.94 74.03
CA LEU A 8 -38.17 16.96 73.21
C LEU A 8 -39.55 17.54 72.75
N SER A 9 -39.98 17.27 71.53
CA SER A 9 -41.40 17.11 71.23
C SER A 9 -41.62 16.15 70.05
N LEU A 10 -42.33 15.09 70.35
CA LEU A 10 -42.96 14.12 69.42
C LEU A 10 -44.23 14.69 68.77
N ILE A 11 -44.75 13.90 67.84
CA ILE A 11 -46.09 13.77 67.23
C ILE A 11 -46.16 14.28 65.81
N SER A 12 -46.67 13.63 64.77
CA SER A 12 -47.50 12.42 64.55
C SER A 12 -47.50 11.98 63.13
N LEU A 13 -47.84 10.72 62.90
CA LEU A 13 -48.11 10.06 61.61
C LEU A 13 -49.21 10.77 60.79
N ALA A 14 -49.02 10.82 59.45
CA ALA A 14 -50.10 10.68 58.51
C ALA A 14 -49.57 9.91 57.27
N LEU A 15 -50.06 8.67 57.13
CA LEU A 15 -49.95 7.87 55.91
C LEU A 15 -50.84 8.49 54.82
N SER A 16 -50.24 8.69 53.62
CA SER A 16 -51.02 8.81 52.38
C SER A 16 -50.30 8.06 51.27
N ALA A 17 -50.90 6.97 50.86
CA ALA A 17 -50.44 6.14 49.77
C ALA A 17 -50.77 6.83 48.44
N CYS A 18 -49.77 6.96 47.58
CA CYS A 18 -50.03 7.11 46.10
C CYS A 18 -48.95 6.32 45.35
N SER A 19 -49.41 5.48 44.48
CA SER A 19 -48.70 4.52 43.64
C SER A 19 -47.70 5.16 42.67
N PRO A 20 -46.66 4.40 42.24
CA PRO A 20 -45.61 4.92 41.42
C PRO A 20 -46.01 4.92 39.93
N SER A 21 -45.83 6.04 39.24
CA SER A 21 -45.74 6.08 37.80
C SER A 21 -44.33 5.66 37.37
N SER A 22 -44.26 4.54 36.68
CA SER A 22 -43.06 4.05 35.98
C SER A 22 -42.75 4.98 34.81
N ASP A 23 -41.67 5.75 34.91
CA ASP A 23 -41.02 6.37 33.74
C ASP A 23 -39.74 5.59 33.46
N GLU A 24 -39.84 4.64 32.58
CA GLU A 24 -38.69 3.91 32.02
C GLU A 24 -37.88 4.86 31.12
N GLY A 25 -36.90 5.51 31.69
CA GLY A 25 -35.82 6.12 30.94
C GLY A 25 -35.05 5.02 30.21
N LYS A 26 -35.39 4.76 28.95
CA LYS A 26 -34.55 4.00 28.02
C LYS A 26 -33.20 4.71 27.90
N GLY A 27 -32.22 4.27 28.66
CA GLY A 27 -30.83 4.46 28.33
C GLY A 27 -30.60 3.80 26.99
N LYS A 28 -30.33 4.61 25.95
CA LYS A 28 -29.74 4.12 24.71
C LYS A 28 -28.40 3.51 25.10
N GLY A 29 -28.36 2.19 25.18
CA GLY A 29 -27.12 1.45 25.11
C GLY A 29 -26.44 1.85 23.81
N ALA A 30 -25.24 2.38 23.90
CA ALA A 30 -24.36 2.44 22.74
C ALA A 30 -24.13 0.98 22.34
N ASP A 31 -24.72 0.59 21.22
CA ASP A 31 -24.36 -0.65 20.54
C ASP A 31 -22.85 -0.58 20.31
N SER A 32 -22.11 -1.40 21.04
CA SER A 32 -20.74 -1.75 20.71
C SER A 32 -20.79 -2.61 19.42
N ASN A 33 -21.03 -1.95 18.29
CA ASN A 33 -20.97 -2.59 16.99
C ASN A 33 -19.51 -2.98 16.74
N SER A 34 -19.29 -4.24 16.41
CA SER A 34 -17.98 -4.86 16.22
C SER A 34 -17.11 -4.00 15.29
N SER A 35 -15.89 -3.68 15.74
CA SER A 35 -14.88 -2.92 15.00
C SER A 35 -14.39 -3.58 13.71
N ASN A 36 -14.97 -4.70 13.28
CA ASN A 36 -14.51 -5.51 12.15
C ASN A 36 -15.48 -5.52 10.95
N GLU A 37 -16.56 -4.73 10.98
CA GLU A 37 -17.50 -4.65 9.85
C GLU A 37 -16.96 -3.71 8.77
N THR A 38 -16.87 -4.22 7.53
CA THR A 38 -16.48 -3.42 6.35
C THR A 38 -17.68 -2.64 5.82
N LYS A 39 -17.60 -1.31 5.83
CA LYS A 39 -18.59 -0.44 5.22
C LYS A 39 -18.37 -0.37 3.72
N VAL A 40 -19.45 -0.54 2.94
CA VAL A 40 -19.43 -0.46 1.47
C VAL A 40 -20.28 0.72 1.03
N GLU A 41 -19.71 1.59 0.19
CA GLU A 41 -20.41 2.78 -0.31
C GLU A 41 -20.19 2.92 -1.82
N SER A 42 -21.09 3.65 -2.49
CA SER A 42 -20.86 4.08 -3.88
C SER A 42 -19.74 5.12 -3.90
N TYR A 43 -18.75 4.93 -4.78
CA TYR A 43 -17.66 5.87 -4.95
C TYR A 43 -17.79 6.72 -6.22
N GLY A 44 -18.72 6.34 -7.11
CA GLY A 44 -18.99 7.02 -8.35
C GLY A 44 -19.30 6.07 -9.49
N LYS A 45 -19.24 6.58 -10.72
CA LYS A 45 -19.47 5.80 -11.93
C LYS A 45 -18.41 6.07 -12.97
N LEU A 46 -18.02 5.05 -13.72
CA LEU A 46 -17.21 5.16 -14.91
C LEU A 46 -18.03 5.75 -16.09
N GLU A 47 -17.37 6.10 -17.18
CA GLU A 47 -18.03 6.67 -18.38
C GLU A 47 -19.04 5.71 -19.01
N ASP A 48 -18.82 4.39 -18.90
CA ASP A 48 -19.72 3.36 -19.40
C ASP A 48 -20.94 3.13 -18.50
N GLY A 49 -21.04 3.88 -17.37
CA GLY A 49 -22.11 3.79 -16.39
C GLY A 49 -21.89 2.75 -15.29
N SER A 50 -20.80 1.99 -15.34
CA SER A 50 -20.43 1.01 -14.31
C SER A 50 -20.25 1.69 -12.95
N GLU A 51 -20.89 1.16 -11.91
CA GLU A 51 -20.74 1.66 -10.54
C GLU A 51 -19.42 1.20 -9.95
N VAL A 52 -18.72 2.12 -9.30
CA VAL A 52 -17.48 1.85 -8.53
C VAL A 52 -17.80 1.95 -7.05
N LYS A 53 -17.35 0.98 -6.26
CA LYS A 53 -17.51 0.99 -4.80
C LYS A 53 -16.21 1.31 -4.09
N ILE A 54 -16.37 1.81 -2.86
CA ILE A 54 -15.31 1.97 -1.90
C ILE A 54 -15.63 1.21 -0.62
N PHE A 55 -14.61 0.56 -0.06
CA PHE A 55 -14.67 -0.27 1.13
C PHE A 55 -13.88 0.42 2.24
N THR A 56 -14.52 0.66 3.38
CA THR A 56 -13.89 1.26 4.56
C THR A 56 -13.90 0.25 5.70
N PHE A 57 -12.76 -0.02 6.28
CA PHE A 57 -12.60 -0.91 7.42
C PHE A 57 -11.59 -0.34 8.42
N SER A 58 -11.77 -0.67 9.68
CA SER A 58 -10.99 -0.09 10.77
C SER A 58 -10.67 -1.13 11.84
N ASN A 59 -9.66 -0.85 12.65
CA ASN A 59 -9.37 -1.63 13.83
C ASN A 59 -9.70 -0.87 15.13
N LYS A 60 -9.67 -1.55 16.27
CA LYS A 60 -9.96 -0.96 17.57
C LYS A 60 -8.93 0.07 18.06
N ASN A 61 -7.76 0.13 17.41
CA ASN A 61 -6.67 1.04 17.77
C ASN A 61 -6.72 2.38 17.02
N GLY A 62 -7.78 2.59 16.19
CA GLY A 62 -8.03 3.85 15.50
C GLY A 62 -7.43 3.96 14.10
N MET A 63 -6.88 2.90 13.55
CA MET A 63 -6.51 2.86 12.13
C MET A 63 -7.75 2.68 11.26
N ILE A 64 -7.76 3.35 10.09
CA ILE A 64 -8.85 3.26 9.10
C ILE A 64 -8.22 3.11 7.71
N ALA A 65 -8.62 2.08 6.99
CA ALA A 65 -8.22 1.86 5.60
C ALA A 65 -9.42 2.02 4.65
N LYS A 66 -9.16 2.57 3.47
CA LYS A 66 -10.15 2.68 2.39
C LYS A 66 -9.58 2.12 1.10
N VAL A 67 -10.35 1.26 0.44
CA VAL A 67 -9.95 0.60 -0.81
C VAL A 67 -11.09 0.69 -1.81
N THR A 68 -10.80 1.03 -3.08
CA THR A 68 -11.80 1.10 -4.15
C THR A 68 -11.67 -0.05 -5.15
N GLU A 69 -12.79 -0.38 -5.82
CA GLU A 69 -12.82 -1.36 -6.92
C GLU A 69 -12.02 -0.90 -8.15
N TYR A 70 -11.90 0.40 -8.40
CA TYR A 70 -11.08 0.90 -9.50
C TYR A 70 -9.59 0.75 -9.15
N GLY A 71 -8.86 -0.02 -9.98
CA GLY A 71 -7.43 -0.29 -9.80
C GLY A 71 -7.05 -1.06 -8.53
N ALA A 72 -8.02 -1.62 -7.80
CA ALA A 72 -7.84 -2.20 -6.47
C ALA A 72 -6.97 -1.29 -5.57
N ILE A 73 -7.28 0.01 -5.58
CA ILE A 73 -6.47 1.09 -5.00
C ILE A 73 -6.70 1.21 -3.49
N LEU A 74 -5.63 1.22 -2.71
CA LEU A 74 -5.63 1.76 -1.35
C LEU A 74 -5.72 3.28 -1.43
N THR A 75 -6.93 3.83 -1.23
CA THR A 75 -7.17 5.26 -1.39
C THR A 75 -6.77 6.08 -0.18
N SER A 76 -6.77 5.47 1.02
CA SER A 76 -6.43 6.14 2.28
C SER A 76 -6.02 5.11 3.32
N LEU A 77 -5.04 5.48 4.15
CA LEU A 77 -4.72 4.79 5.39
C LEU A 77 -4.49 5.83 6.49
N GLU A 78 -5.45 5.91 7.40
CA GLU A 78 -5.38 6.80 8.55
C GLU A 78 -4.70 6.06 9.72
N VAL A 79 -3.65 6.67 10.30
CA VAL A 79 -2.84 6.08 11.38
C VAL A 79 -2.68 7.09 12.50
N PRO A 80 -2.87 6.70 13.79
CA PRO A 80 -2.54 7.55 14.92
C PRO A 80 -1.04 7.89 14.98
N ASP A 81 -0.69 8.99 15.64
CA ASP A 81 0.68 9.30 16.05
C ASP A 81 0.87 9.08 17.56
N LYS A 82 2.07 9.32 18.08
CA LYS A 82 2.41 9.20 19.51
C LYS A 82 1.56 10.07 20.45
N ASP A 83 0.92 11.12 19.91
CA ASP A 83 0.07 12.04 20.66
C ASP A 83 -1.44 11.73 20.44
N GLY A 84 -1.75 10.68 19.66
CA GLY A 84 -3.10 10.22 19.34
C GLY A 84 -3.78 10.96 18.20
N ASN A 85 -3.06 11.81 17.44
CA ASN A 85 -3.63 12.46 16.26
C ASN A 85 -3.65 11.48 15.09
N VAL A 86 -4.84 11.25 14.54
CA VAL A 86 -5.03 10.37 13.39
C VAL A 86 -4.87 11.16 12.10
N LYS A 87 -4.02 10.68 11.19
CA LYS A 87 -3.76 11.30 9.90
C LYS A 87 -3.64 10.24 8.81
N ASP A 88 -4.05 10.61 7.59
CA ASP A 88 -3.78 9.83 6.39
C ASP A 88 -2.29 9.90 6.05
N VAL A 89 -1.66 8.73 5.93
CA VAL A 89 -0.22 8.59 5.65
C VAL A 89 0.06 8.23 4.19
N THR A 90 -0.96 8.35 3.30
CA THR A 90 -0.85 8.00 1.88
C THR A 90 -1.16 9.18 0.96
N HIS A 91 -0.45 9.28 -0.17
CA HIS A 91 -0.82 10.18 -1.27
C HIS A 91 -1.93 9.56 -2.12
N GLY A 92 -2.71 10.41 -2.79
CA GLY A 92 -3.82 10.00 -3.66
C GLY A 92 -4.78 11.15 -3.94
N TYR A 93 -6.05 10.81 -4.19
CA TYR A 93 -7.09 11.76 -4.54
C TYR A 93 -8.31 11.59 -3.63
N ASP A 94 -9.17 12.61 -3.57
CA ASP A 94 -10.37 12.60 -2.71
C ASP A 94 -11.52 11.80 -3.30
N ASP A 95 -11.63 11.73 -4.63
CA ASP A 95 -12.76 11.16 -5.35
C ASP A 95 -12.35 10.35 -6.58
N LEU A 96 -13.32 9.63 -7.16
CA LEU A 96 -13.11 8.81 -8.34
C LEU A 96 -12.57 9.61 -9.53
N ALA A 97 -13.01 10.86 -9.71
CA ALA A 97 -12.57 11.68 -10.83
C ALA A 97 -11.06 11.92 -10.80
N GLY A 98 -10.51 12.19 -9.61
CA GLY A 98 -9.06 12.26 -9.41
C GLY A 98 -8.35 10.95 -9.73
N TRP A 99 -8.89 9.82 -9.26
CA TRP A 99 -8.30 8.50 -9.52
C TRP A 99 -8.28 8.11 -11.00
N LEU A 100 -9.28 8.54 -11.78
CA LEU A 100 -9.30 8.31 -13.23
C LEU A 100 -8.16 9.06 -13.97
N THR A 101 -7.54 10.06 -13.34
CA THR A 101 -6.39 10.80 -13.88
C THR A 101 -5.06 10.36 -13.28
N ASN A 102 -5.05 9.32 -12.43
CA ASN A 102 -3.86 8.85 -11.71
C ASN A 102 -2.76 8.36 -12.64
N SER A 103 -1.81 9.22 -12.96
CA SER A 103 -0.63 8.90 -13.79
C SER A 103 0.56 8.42 -12.97
N SER A 104 0.51 8.60 -11.64
CA SER A 104 1.61 8.26 -10.71
C SER A 104 1.39 6.93 -9.99
N TYR A 105 0.34 6.18 -10.32
CA TYR A 105 -0.01 4.88 -9.71
C TYR A 105 -0.28 4.94 -8.21
N PHE A 106 -0.63 6.10 -7.64
CA PHE A 106 -0.88 6.26 -6.21
C PHE A 106 -1.80 5.15 -5.68
N GLY A 107 -1.32 4.38 -4.69
CA GLY A 107 -2.07 3.34 -4.00
C GLY A 107 -2.54 2.15 -4.82
N ALA A 108 -2.21 2.10 -6.13
CA ALA A 108 -2.76 1.13 -7.06
C ALA A 108 -2.18 -0.29 -6.90
N THR A 109 -2.97 -1.28 -7.29
CA THR A 109 -2.46 -2.60 -7.62
C THR A 109 -1.99 -2.57 -9.06
N VAL A 110 -0.68 -2.66 -9.29
CA VAL A 110 -0.09 -2.64 -10.64
C VAL A 110 0.24 -4.04 -11.12
N GLY A 111 0.07 -4.28 -12.39
CA GLY A 111 0.24 -5.56 -13.07
C GLY A 111 -0.31 -5.48 -14.50
N ARG A 112 -0.12 -6.54 -15.36
CA ARG A 112 0.26 -7.92 -15.02
C ARG A 112 1.71 -8.03 -14.49
N TYR A 113 2.63 -7.21 -15.00
CA TYR A 113 4.01 -7.16 -14.54
C TYR A 113 4.33 -5.76 -13.99
N GLY A 114 4.43 -5.64 -12.66
CA GLY A 114 4.86 -4.43 -11.97
C GLY A 114 6.34 -4.15 -12.22
N ASN A 115 6.74 -2.86 -12.19
CA ASN A 115 8.04 -2.38 -12.62
C ASN A 115 8.28 -2.60 -14.14
N ARG A 116 9.54 -2.57 -14.62
CA ARG A 116 9.90 -2.46 -16.03
C ARG A 116 10.16 -3.80 -16.70
N ILE A 117 9.85 -3.86 -18.01
CA ILE A 117 10.30 -4.89 -18.95
C ILE A 117 11.01 -4.17 -20.10
N ALA A 118 12.28 -4.48 -20.33
CA ALA A 118 13.14 -3.85 -21.31
C ALA A 118 12.58 -3.96 -22.74
N GLY A 119 12.47 -2.81 -23.42
CA GLY A 119 11.99 -2.73 -24.80
C GLY A 119 10.59 -3.29 -25.03
N GLY A 120 9.78 -3.48 -23.98
CA GLY A 120 8.41 -4.00 -24.08
C GLY A 120 8.31 -5.39 -24.70
N LYS A 121 9.28 -6.25 -24.45
CA LYS A 121 9.34 -7.61 -25.03
C LYS A 121 9.98 -8.62 -24.08
N PHE A 122 9.62 -9.87 -24.25
CA PHE A 122 10.24 -11.02 -23.59
C PHE A 122 10.04 -12.29 -24.42
N GLU A 123 10.71 -13.38 -24.03
CA GLU A 123 10.57 -14.69 -24.68
C GLU A 123 10.19 -15.75 -23.63
N ILE A 124 9.27 -16.65 -23.98
CA ILE A 124 8.90 -17.82 -23.18
C ILE A 124 8.93 -19.06 -24.09
N ASP A 125 9.73 -20.06 -23.73
CA ASP A 125 9.80 -21.36 -24.42
C ASP A 125 10.03 -21.20 -25.95
N GLY A 126 10.81 -20.19 -26.40
CA GLY A 126 11.12 -19.89 -27.82
C GLY A 126 10.07 -19.03 -28.54
N GLU A 127 8.99 -18.66 -27.91
CA GLU A 127 7.98 -17.72 -28.44
C GLU A 127 8.29 -16.29 -27.96
N VAL A 128 8.44 -15.35 -28.91
CA VAL A 128 8.72 -13.94 -28.63
C VAL A 128 7.42 -13.16 -28.49
N TYR A 129 7.28 -12.43 -27.40
CA TYR A 129 6.18 -11.49 -27.11
C TYR A 129 6.74 -10.07 -27.17
N ASP A 130 6.48 -9.34 -28.25
CA ASP A 130 7.04 -8.01 -28.58
C ASP A 130 5.97 -6.92 -28.77
N LYS A 131 4.77 -7.15 -28.24
CA LYS A 131 3.62 -6.24 -28.39
C LYS A 131 3.21 -5.55 -27.10
N LEU A 132 4.07 -5.58 -26.07
CA LEU A 132 3.79 -4.83 -24.86
C LEU A 132 3.87 -3.32 -25.14
N ALA A 133 2.97 -2.54 -24.55
CA ALA A 133 2.98 -1.09 -24.70
C ALA A 133 4.30 -0.48 -24.19
N ILE A 134 4.86 0.46 -24.96
CA ILE A 134 6.02 1.26 -24.53
C ILE A 134 5.51 2.55 -23.87
N ASN A 135 5.01 2.41 -22.65
CA ASN A 135 4.45 3.50 -21.86
C ASN A 135 5.47 4.22 -20.95
N ASN A 136 6.73 3.78 -20.99
CA ASN A 136 7.87 4.39 -20.31
C ASN A 136 9.11 4.29 -21.21
N ASP A 137 9.09 5.00 -22.35
CA ASP A 137 10.07 4.90 -23.44
C ASP A 137 11.52 4.86 -22.92
N PRO A 138 12.32 3.84 -23.31
CA PRO A 138 12.03 2.80 -24.31
C PRO A 138 11.39 1.52 -23.73
N ASN A 139 10.91 1.50 -22.52
CA ASN A 139 10.49 0.32 -21.77
C ASN A 139 8.97 0.25 -21.58
N HIS A 140 8.50 -0.94 -21.24
CA HIS A 140 7.19 -1.18 -20.68
C HIS A 140 7.23 -1.02 -19.16
N LEU A 141 6.18 -0.44 -18.55
CA LEU A 141 6.09 -0.16 -17.13
C LEU A 141 4.70 -0.54 -16.58
N HIS A 142 4.69 -1.19 -15.41
CA HIS A 142 3.51 -1.42 -14.57
C HIS A 142 2.28 -2.00 -15.28
N GLY A 143 2.50 -2.86 -16.29
CA GLY A 143 1.42 -3.54 -17.00
C GLY A 143 0.86 -2.79 -18.21
N GLY A 144 1.42 -1.63 -18.57
CA GLY A 144 1.14 -0.95 -19.85
C GLY A 144 0.26 0.29 -19.72
N GLU A 145 -0.39 0.65 -20.83
CA GLU A 145 -1.25 1.84 -20.92
C GLU A 145 -2.51 1.70 -20.08
N LYS A 146 -3.11 0.52 -20.09
CA LYS A 146 -4.28 0.14 -19.30
C LYS A 146 -3.99 -1.09 -18.45
N GLY A 147 -3.05 -0.93 -17.49
CA GLY A 147 -2.73 -1.96 -16.55
C GLY A 147 -3.81 -2.17 -15.47
N PHE A 148 -3.52 -3.00 -14.48
CA PHE A 148 -4.44 -3.35 -13.40
C PHE A 148 -4.89 -2.16 -12.55
N ASP A 149 -4.12 -1.07 -12.58
CA ASP A 149 -4.40 0.22 -11.94
C ASP A 149 -5.57 0.99 -12.58
N LYS A 150 -5.96 0.65 -13.82
CA LYS A 150 -6.98 1.37 -14.61
C LYS A 150 -8.18 0.50 -15.01
N VAL A 151 -8.37 -0.63 -14.35
CA VAL A 151 -9.50 -1.52 -14.58
C VAL A 151 -10.44 -1.57 -13.39
N LEU A 152 -11.71 -1.91 -13.63
CA LEU A 152 -12.68 -2.14 -12.58
C LEU A 152 -12.56 -3.59 -12.09
N TRP A 153 -12.22 -3.74 -10.83
CA TRP A 153 -12.21 -5.00 -10.12
C TRP A 153 -13.59 -5.29 -9.52
N LYS A 154 -13.90 -6.55 -9.29
CA LYS A 154 -15.10 -6.95 -8.57
C LYS A 154 -14.77 -7.11 -7.09
N GLY A 155 -15.30 -6.20 -6.26
CA GLY A 155 -15.09 -6.17 -4.82
C GLY A 155 -16.18 -6.91 -4.04
N GLU A 156 -15.75 -7.59 -2.98
CA GLU A 156 -16.58 -8.27 -1.99
C GLU A 156 -16.07 -7.90 -0.59
N ALA A 157 -16.95 -7.37 0.27
CA ALA A 157 -16.61 -7.11 1.66
C ALA A 157 -16.34 -8.44 2.39
N ILE A 158 -15.25 -8.48 3.13
CA ILE A 158 -14.91 -9.58 4.04
C ILE A 158 -14.72 -9.02 5.46
N GLU A 159 -14.61 -9.88 6.44
CA GLU A 159 -14.36 -9.45 7.82
C GLU A 159 -13.06 -8.65 7.90
N GLY A 160 -13.15 -7.39 8.38
CA GLY A 160 -12.03 -6.48 8.52
C GLY A 160 -11.33 -6.10 7.22
N GLY A 161 -12.03 -6.20 6.05
CA GLY A 161 -11.38 -5.91 4.78
C GLY A 161 -12.21 -6.11 3.53
N VAL A 162 -11.53 -6.23 2.40
CA VAL A 162 -12.12 -6.43 1.08
C VAL A 162 -11.33 -7.46 0.27
N LYS A 163 -12.04 -8.28 -0.49
CA LYS A 163 -11.49 -9.16 -1.53
C LYS A 163 -11.90 -8.59 -2.89
N LEU A 164 -10.92 -8.46 -3.78
CA LEU A 164 -11.09 -7.93 -5.14
C LEU A 164 -10.63 -8.99 -6.14
N SER A 165 -11.36 -9.17 -7.24
CA SER A 165 -11.02 -10.12 -8.30
C SER A 165 -11.07 -9.47 -9.67
N TYR A 166 -10.17 -9.88 -10.54
CA TYR A 166 -10.08 -9.44 -11.92
C TYR A 166 -9.62 -10.59 -12.82
N THR A 167 -10.14 -10.65 -14.03
CA THR A 167 -9.69 -11.57 -15.08
C THR A 167 -9.02 -10.75 -16.17
N SER A 168 -7.70 -10.86 -16.30
CA SER A 168 -6.94 -10.27 -17.38
C SER A 168 -6.94 -11.22 -18.57
N ALA A 169 -7.55 -10.81 -19.70
CA ALA A 169 -7.73 -11.66 -20.87
C ALA A 169 -6.42 -11.97 -21.58
N ASP A 170 -6.38 -13.10 -22.32
CA ASP A 170 -5.27 -13.41 -23.22
C ASP A 170 -5.04 -12.28 -24.23
N GLY A 171 -3.80 -11.79 -24.31
CA GLY A 171 -3.40 -10.67 -25.16
C GLY A 171 -3.64 -9.28 -24.57
N GLU A 172 -4.21 -9.14 -23.38
CA GLU A 172 -4.33 -7.84 -22.72
C GLU A 172 -2.95 -7.22 -22.51
N GLU A 173 -2.77 -5.96 -22.95
CA GLU A 173 -1.49 -5.22 -22.98
C GLU A 173 -0.31 -6.00 -23.61
N GLY A 174 -0.61 -7.06 -24.40
CA GLY A 174 0.38 -7.91 -25.08
C GLY A 174 0.81 -9.15 -24.31
N TYR A 175 0.27 -9.40 -23.12
CA TYR A 175 0.62 -10.57 -22.30
C TYR A 175 -0.14 -11.83 -22.70
N PRO A 176 0.52 -13.02 -22.73
CA PRO A 176 -0.13 -14.28 -23.08
C PRO A 176 -0.97 -14.85 -21.93
N GLY A 177 -2.05 -15.52 -22.29
CA GLY A 177 -2.93 -16.30 -21.41
C GLY A 177 -3.93 -15.46 -20.62
N ASN A 178 -5.05 -16.10 -20.27
CA ASN A 178 -5.97 -15.54 -19.30
C ASN A 178 -5.36 -15.66 -17.92
N LEU A 179 -5.40 -14.58 -17.13
CA LEU A 179 -4.91 -14.54 -15.76
C LEU A 179 -6.06 -14.21 -14.81
N GLU A 180 -6.43 -15.16 -13.96
CA GLU A 180 -7.39 -14.95 -12.88
C GLU A 180 -6.65 -14.40 -11.66
N VAL A 181 -6.97 -13.19 -11.23
CA VAL A 181 -6.28 -12.50 -10.13
C VAL A 181 -7.25 -12.24 -8.99
N THR A 182 -6.78 -12.47 -7.78
CA THR A 182 -7.48 -12.08 -6.55
C THR A 182 -6.53 -11.30 -5.65
N VAL A 183 -7.00 -10.16 -5.14
CA VAL A 183 -6.31 -9.33 -4.14
C VAL A 183 -7.21 -9.20 -2.93
N SER A 184 -6.66 -9.32 -1.73
CA SER A 184 -7.37 -8.98 -0.49
C SER A 184 -6.59 -7.98 0.34
N TYR A 185 -7.31 -7.04 0.94
CA TYR A 185 -6.83 -6.15 1.98
C TYR A 185 -7.55 -6.47 3.28
N THR A 186 -6.82 -6.63 4.37
CA THR A 186 -7.39 -6.79 5.71
C THR A 186 -6.61 -5.97 6.73
N LEU A 187 -7.30 -5.40 7.71
CA LEU A 187 -6.71 -4.65 8.82
C LEU A 187 -7.10 -5.32 10.13
N ASN A 188 -6.11 -5.73 10.92
CA ASN A 188 -6.32 -6.39 12.19
C ASN A 188 -6.03 -5.48 13.40
N ASP A 189 -6.31 -6.00 14.60
CA ASP A 189 -6.09 -5.30 15.87
C ASP A 189 -4.62 -5.26 16.32
N ASP A 190 -3.73 -5.94 15.61
CA ASP A 190 -2.27 -5.84 15.80
C ASP A 190 -1.65 -4.73 14.93
N ASN A 191 -2.51 -3.86 14.33
CA ASN A 191 -2.15 -2.77 13.43
C ASN A 191 -1.48 -3.22 12.13
N GLU A 192 -1.84 -4.39 11.64
CA GLU A 192 -1.31 -4.94 10.40
C GLU A 192 -2.33 -4.73 9.28
N LEU A 193 -1.96 -3.91 8.29
CA LEU A 193 -2.60 -3.89 6.98
C LEU A 193 -1.95 -4.99 6.15
N LYS A 194 -2.67 -6.08 5.95
CA LYS A 194 -2.22 -7.21 5.14
C LYS A 194 -2.82 -7.13 3.74
N TRP A 195 -1.96 -7.21 2.74
CA TRP A 195 -2.31 -7.34 1.33
C TRP A 195 -1.84 -8.71 0.83
N VAL A 196 -2.74 -9.45 0.19
CA VAL A 196 -2.41 -10.76 -0.38
C VAL A 196 -2.93 -10.81 -1.80
N CYS A 197 -2.04 -11.16 -2.73
CA CYS A 197 -2.38 -11.42 -4.13
C CYS A 197 -2.18 -12.90 -4.46
N THR A 198 -3.13 -13.46 -5.21
CA THR A 198 -2.98 -14.78 -5.83
C THR A 198 -3.40 -14.69 -7.29
N ALA A 199 -2.70 -15.45 -8.15
CA ALA A 199 -3.08 -15.54 -9.56
C ALA A 199 -2.83 -16.93 -10.14
N THR A 200 -3.69 -17.31 -11.10
CA THR A 200 -3.56 -18.54 -11.88
C THR A 200 -3.75 -18.24 -13.37
N THR A 201 -3.18 -19.06 -14.24
CA THR A 201 -3.19 -18.83 -15.68
C THR A 201 -3.52 -20.10 -16.46
N ASP A 202 -4.01 -19.94 -17.69
CA ASP A 202 -4.22 -21.02 -18.66
C ASP A 202 -3.09 -21.14 -19.71
N LYS A 203 -2.14 -20.17 -19.75
CA LYS A 203 -0.94 -20.18 -20.61
C LYS A 203 0.25 -19.62 -19.81
N ALA A 204 1.47 -20.08 -20.10
CA ALA A 204 2.68 -19.52 -19.49
C ALA A 204 2.76 -17.99 -19.66
N THR A 205 2.97 -17.25 -18.59
CA THR A 205 2.96 -15.78 -18.59
C THR A 205 3.82 -15.22 -17.46
N PRO A 206 4.50 -14.07 -17.64
CA PRO A 206 5.19 -13.41 -16.56
C PRO A 206 4.19 -12.72 -15.62
N VAL A 207 4.41 -12.87 -14.31
CA VAL A 207 3.57 -12.24 -13.29
C VAL A 207 4.42 -11.58 -12.23
N ASN A 208 4.13 -10.31 -11.97
CA ASN A 208 4.66 -9.53 -10.85
C ASN A 208 3.60 -8.50 -10.47
N ILE A 209 2.73 -8.82 -9.53
CA ILE A 209 1.64 -7.92 -9.12
C ILE A 209 2.06 -7.20 -7.86
N VAL A 210 2.01 -5.88 -7.85
CA VAL A 210 2.62 -5.01 -6.85
C VAL A 210 1.59 -4.02 -6.30
N GLN A 211 1.68 -3.74 -5.00
CA GLN A 211 0.90 -2.67 -4.36
C GLN A 211 1.77 -1.41 -4.29
N HIS A 212 1.32 -0.33 -4.95
CA HIS A 212 2.11 0.88 -5.21
C HIS A 212 1.68 2.07 -4.33
N ALA A 213 1.66 1.88 -3.01
CA ALA A 213 1.33 2.97 -2.09
C ALA A 213 2.49 3.97 -1.94
N TYR A 214 2.13 5.25 -1.91
CA TYR A 214 3.04 6.35 -1.62
C TYR A 214 2.87 6.77 -0.17
N TRP A 215 3.91 6.60 0.62
CA TRP A 215 3.92 6.79 2.06
C TRP A 215 4.53 8.12 2.48
N ASN A 216 3.85 8.84 3.36
CA ASN A 216 4.44 9.90 4.17
C ASN A 216 3.95 9.76 5.62
N LEU A 217 4.76 9.18 6.48
CA LEU A 217 4.39 8.88 7.86
C LEU A 217 4.23 10.13 8.75
N SER A 218 4.61 11.32 8.27
CA SER A 218 4.31 12.56 8.98
C SER A 218 2.80 12.85 9.01
N GLY A 219 2.04 12.34 8.01
CA GLY A 219 0.63 12.66 7.81
C GLY A 219 0.40 14.11 7.35
N ASP A 220 1.46 14.78 6.89
CA ASP A 220 1.41 16.08 6.22
C ASP A 220 1.95 15.93 4.80
N PRO A 221 1.07 15.96 3.78
CA PRO A 221 1.45 15.69 2.39
C PRO A 221 2.33 16.79 1.77
N THR A 222 2.61 17.88 2.49
CA THR A 222 3.48 18.97 2.04
C THR A 222 4.93 18.81 2.49
N THR A 223 5.20 17.90 3.43
CA THR A 223 6.54 17.69 3.98
C THR A 223 7.31 16.65 3.16
N SER A 224 8.64 16.83 3.07
CA SER A 224 9.52 15.85 2.44
C SER A 224 9.72 14.61 3.33
N ILE A 225 9.92 13.45 2.67
CA ILE A 225 10.30 12.19 3.33
C ILE A 225 11.81 12.15 3.66
N ASN A 226 12.55 13.18 3.34
CA ASN A 226 14.01 13.19 3.55
C ASN A 226 14.39 13.02 5.03
N ASP A 227 13.53 13.48 5.96
CA ASP A 227 13.75 13.29 7.40
C ASP A 227 13.29 11.91 7.91
N HIS A 228 12.66 11.09 7.08
CA HIS A 228 12.29 9.73 7.46
C HIS A 228 13.53 8.85 7.57
N ILE A 229 13.44 7.85 8.43
CA ILE A 229 14.50 6.88 8.69
C ILE A 229 14.10 5.56 8.04
N LEU A 230 14.96 5.03 7.18
CA LEU A 230 14.75 3.78 6.44
C LEU A 230 15.74 2.71 6.87
N THR A 231 15.25 1.47 6.94
CA THR A 231 16.07 0.26 7.07
C THR A 231 15.59 -0.75 6.03
N ILE A 232 16.51 -1.35 5.28
CA ILE A 232 16.26 -2.44 4.33
C ILE A 232 17.30 -3.53 4.60
N PRO A 233 16.91 -4.71 5.11
CA PRO A 233 17.83 -5.81 5.39
C PRO A 233 18.19 -6.53 4.08
N ALA A 234 19.18 -6.03 3.37
CA ALA A 234 19.63 -6.54 2.09
C ALA A 234 21.14 -6.39 1.93
N LYS A 235 21.78 -7.46 1.50
CA LYS A 235 23.21 -7.43 1.16
C LYS A 235 23.48 -6.84 -0.21
N TYR A 236 22.49 -6.91 -1.11
CA TYR A 236 22.64 -6.51 -2.50
C TYR A 236 21.51 -5.60 -2.95
N PHE A 237 21.82 -4.74 -3.92
CA PHE A 237 20.82 -4.03 -4.75
C PHE A 237 21.08 -4.34 -6.22
N LEU A 238 20.13 -3.99 -7.08
CA LEU A 238 20.19 -4.17 -8.52
C LEU A 238 20.66 -2.85 -9.17
N PRO A 239 21.92 -2.75 -9.68
CA PRO A 239 22.35 -1.62 -10.47
C PRO A 239 21.54 -1.54 -11.77
N THR A 240 21.21 -0.31 -12.19
CA THR A 240 20.42 -0.07 -13.39
C THR A 240 21.21 0.75 -14.41
N ASP A 241 20.79 0.67 -15.67
CA ASP A 241 21.18 1.61 -16.70
C ASP A 241 20.41 2.94 -16.57
N GLU A 242 20.63 3.87 -17.49
CA GLU A 242 19.98 5.19 -17.52
C GLU A 242 18.45 5.13 -17.76
N THR A 243 17.93 3.98 -18.22
CA THR A 243 16.50 3.73 -18.42
C THR A 243 15.86 2.97 -17.23
N LEU A 244 16.64 2.79 -16.15
CA LEU A 244 16.26 2.09 -14.92
C LEU A 244 15.97 0.59 -15.13
N ILE A 245 16.61 -0.03 -16.12
CA ILE A 245 16.61 -1.48 -16.32
C ILE A 245 17.83 -2.07 -15.61
N PRO A 246 17.66 -3.13 -14.77
CA PRO A 246 18.77 -3.81 -14.14
C PRO A 246 19.77 -4.37 -15.15
N ASP A 247 21.06 -4.16 -14.92
CA ASP A 247 22.14 -4.65 -15.79
C ASP A 247 22.35 -6.18 -15.71
N GLY A 248 21.65 -6.85 -14.79
CA GLY A 248 21.75 -8.31 -14.56
C GLY A 248 22.68 -8.70 -13.42
N ASN A 249 23.32 -7.75 -12.76
CA ASN A 249 24.18 -7.99 -11.61
C ASN A 249 23.48 -7.68 -10.29
N LEU A 250 24.00 -8.26 -9.22
CA LEU A 250 23.72 -7.86 -7.83
C LEU A 250 24.98 -7.17 -7.29
N ALA A 251 24.87 -5.90 -6.91
CA ALA A 251 25.96 -5.14 -6.29
C ALA A 251 25.84 -5.12 -4.77
N GLU A 252 26.96 -5.28 -4.05
CA GLU A 252 26.96 -5.16 -2.60
C GLU A 252 26.59 -3.73 -2.18
N VAL A 253 25.75 -3.61 -1.14
CA VAL A 253 25.33 -2.30 -0.59
C VAL A 253 26.37 -1.71 0.35
N GLU A 254 27.22 -2.56 0.97
CA GLU A 254 28.18 -2.16 1.99
C GLU A 254 29.11 -1.03 1.51
N ASN A 255 29.27 0.02 2.33
CA ASN A 255 30.05 1.22 2.02
C ASN A 255 29.56 2.02 0.79
N THR A 256 28.30 1.86 0.40
CA THR A 256 27.67 2.63 -0.69
C THR A 256 26.49 3.46 -0.15
N PRO A 257 25.94 4.42 -0.90
CA PRO A 257 24.71 5.11 -0.50
C PRO A 257 23.48 4.20 -0.44
N PHE A 258 23.56 2.97 -0.94
CA PHE A 258 22.50 1.96 -0.92
C PHE A 258 22.48 1.10 0.36
N ASP A 259 23.41 1.29 1.30
CA ASP A 259 23.47 0.54 2.54
C ASP A 259 22.44 1.05 3.58
N PHE A 260 21.26 0.43 3.59
CA PHE A 260 20.21 0.64 4.59
C PHE A 260 20.11 -0.51 5.61
N ASN A 261 21.17 -1.32 5.80
CA ASN A 261 21.18 -2.38 6.82
C ASN A 261 21.08 -1.82 8.25
N THR A 262 21.42 -0.57 8.45
CA THR A 262 21.20 0.17 9.69
C THR A 262 20.23 1.33 9.44
N ALA A 263 19.49 1.72 10.48
CA ALA A 263 18.55 2.84 10.42
C ALA A 263 19.25 4.11 9.93
N THR A 264 18.86 4.60 8.75
CA THR A 264 19.52 5.71 8.05
C THR A 264 18.50 6.75 7.62
N VAL A 265 18.81 8.03 7.84
CA VAL A 265 17.99 9.16 7.35
C VAL A 265 18.07 9.19 5.83
N ILE A 266 16.91 9.18 5.16
CA ILE A 266 16.83 9.10 3.69
C ILE A 266 17.59 10.27 3.04
N GLY A 267 17.41 11.49 3.56
CA GLY A 267 18.02 12.71 3.04
C GLY A 267 19.53 12.76 3.11
N ASP A 268 20.16 11.99 3.99
CA ASP A 268 21.61 12.05 4.19
C ASP A 268 22.40 11.62 2.96
N ARG A 269 21.80 10.74 2.11
CA ARG A 269 22.52 10.11 0.98
C ARG A 269 21.76 10.13 -0.34
N ILE A 270 20.50 10.61 -0.38
CA ILE A 270 19.65 10.59 -1.58
C ILE A 270 20.22 11.44 -2.73
N GLU A 271 21.06 12.43 -2.42
CA GLU A 271 21.75 13.30 -3.38
C GLU A 271 23.20 12.89 -3.65
N ASP A 272 23.60 11.67 -3.25
CA ASP A 272 24.96 11.19 -3.51
C ASP A 272 25.25 11.16 -5.03
N ALA A 273 26.49 11.45 -5.39
CA ALA A 273 26.93 11.56 -6.78
C ALA A 273 27.18 10.19 -7.47
N SER A 274 26.78 9.08 -6.86
CA SER A 274 26.90 7.76 -7.48
C SER A 274 26.01 7.65 -8.74
N ILE A 275 26.55 7.00 -9.77
CA ILE A 275 25.88 6.90 -11.08
C ILE A 275 24.44 6.34 -11.00
N PRO A 276 24.17 5.25 -10.24
CA PRO A 276 22.81 4.74 -10.15
C PRO A 276 21.82 5.78 -9.56
N LEU A 277 22.23 6.54 -8.53
CA LEU A 277 21.37 7.60 -7.97
C LEU A 277 21.13 8.75 -8.96
N GLN A 278 22.11 9.06 -9.83
CA GLN A 278 21.90 10.07 -10.88
C GLN A 278 20.84 9.63 -11.89
N PHE A 279 20.83 8.34 -12.29
CA PHE A 279 19.80 7.80 -13.19
C PHE A 279 18.42 7.85 -12.58
N GLY A 280 18.26 7.47 -11.31
CA GLY A 280 17.00 7.53 -10.58
C GLY A 280 16.60 8.95 -10.12
N LYS A 281 17.48 9.95 -10.28
CA LYS A 281 17.34 11.29 -9.67
C LYS A 281 17.16 11.23 -8.15
N GLY A 282 17.79 10.24 -7.53
CA GLY A 282 17.61 9.77 -6.17
C GLY A 282 17.35 8.28 -6.15
N TYR A 283 16.73 7.77 -5.08
CA TYR A 283 16.39 6.34 -5.02
C TYR A 283 15.20 6.00 -5.90
N ASP A 284 15.40 5.10 -6.84
CA ASP A 284 14.40 4.35 -7.63
C ASP A 284 15.02 3.01 -8.01
N HIS A 285 15.31 2.17 -6.98
CA HIS A 285 16.10 0.96 -7.14
C HIS A 285 15.47 -0.20 -6.37
N CYS A 286 15.83 -1.43 -6.77
CA CYS A 286 15.39 -2.65 -6.13
C CYS A 286 16.52 -3.23 -5.26
N TRP A 287 16.22 -3.53 -4.00
CA TRP A 287 17.08 -4.31 -3.11
C TRP A 287 16.67 -5.78 -3.13
N ALA A 288 17.66 -6.66 -3.19
CA ALA A 288 17.44 -8.10 -3.00
C ALA A 288 17.34 -8.39 -1.51
N VAL A 289 16.11 -8.62 -1.02
CA VAL A 289 15.84 -8.81 0.42
C VAL A 289 16.37 -10.15 0.88
N ASP A 290 17.18 -10.15 1.93
CA ASP A 290 17.80 -11.35 2.48
C ASP A 290 16.75 -12.33 3.04
N GLY A 291 17.02 -13.65 2.92
CA GLY A 291 16.18 -14.72 3.44
C GLY A 291 15.08 -15.17 2.48
N GLU A 292 14.22 -16.07 2.98
CA GLU A 292 13.12 -16.70 2.24
C GLU A 292 11.80 -16.62 3.01
N GLY A 293 10.69 -16.80 2.31
CA GLY A 293 9.35 -16.76 2.88
C GLY A 293 8.96 -15.37 3.39
N LEU A 294 7.94 -15.31 4.23
CA LEU A 294 7.45 -14.04 4.80
C LEU A 294 8.46 -13.51 5.83
N ARG A 295 9.09 -12.39 5.52
CA ARG A 295 10.14 -11.77 6.34
C ARG A 295 10.11 -10.26 6.24
N GLN A 296 10.80 -9.58 7.13
CA GLN A 296 10.95 -8.14 7.10
C GLN A 296 11.70 -7.70 5.84
N ALA A 297 11.06 -6.86 5.03
CA ALA A 297 11.63 -6.29 3.81
C ALA A 297 12.13 -4.85 4.02
N ALA A 298 11.46 -4.07 4.88
CA ALA A 298 11.87 -2.72 5.20
C ALA A 298 11.28 -2.25 6.55
N ILE A 299 11.85 -1.18 7.11
CA ILE A 299 11.24 -0.37 8.17
C ILE A 299 11.34 1.10 7.76
N LEU A 300 10.21 1.81 7.75
CA LEU A 300 10.14 3.25 7.55
C LEU A 300 9.66 3.91 8.84
N ARG A 301 10.29 5.01 9.27
CA ARG A 301 9.92 5.74 10.48
C ARG A 301 9.92 7.24 10.25
N ASP A 302 8.94 7.94 10.82
CA ASP A 302 9.00 9.38 11.00
C ASP A 302 9.34 9.71 12.46
N PRO A 303 10.53 10.26 12.76
CA PRO A 303 10.95 10.53 14.12
C PRO A 303 10.12 11.65 14.79
N LYS A 304 9.45 12.51 14.02
CA LYS A 304 8.66 13.63 14.54
C LYS A 304 7.33 13.16 15.13
N THR A 305 6.60 12.35 14.41
CA THR A 305 5.28 11.84 14.82
C THR A 305 5.37 10.54 15.64
N GLY A 306 6.50 9.84 15.55
CA GLY A 306 6.69 8.52 16.15
C GLY A 306 6.16 7.38 15.29
N ARG A 307 5.40 7.66 14.21
CA ARG A 307 4.88 6.60 13.35
C ARG A 307 6.01 5.79 12.72
N ALA A 308 5.84 4.49 12.77
CA ALA A 308 6.71 3.52 12.11
C ALA A 308 5.88 2.50 11.35
N MET A 309 6.38 2.06 10.20
CA MET A 309 5.83 0.99 9.40
C MET A 309 6.91 -0.08 9.21
N GLU A 310 6.64 -1.30 9.70
CA GLU A 310 7.43 -2.49 9.40
C GLU A 310 6.78 -3.21 8.23
N LEU A 311 7.50 -3.33 7.14
CA LEU A 311 7.06 -4.00 5.92
C LEU A 311 7.61 -5.43 5.90
N HIS A 312 6.71 -6.43 5.82
CA HIS A 312 7.06 -7.83 5.65
C HIS A 312 6.55 -8.33 4.31
N SER A 313 7.33 -9.17 3.62
CA SER A 313 6.93 -9.79 2.36
C SER A 313 7.58 -11.14 2.14
N ASP A 314 6.92 -11.95 1.30
CA ASP A 314 7.46 -13.20 0.75
C ASP A 314 8.18 -12.99 -0.59
N GLN A 315 8.19 -11.76 -1.13
CA GLN A 315 8.83 -11.45 -2.42
C GLN A 315 10.34 -11.26 -2.30
N PRO A 316 11.11 -11.57 -3.36
CA PRO A 316 12.58 -11.51 -3.35
C PRO A 316 13.15 -10.09 -3.30
N GLY A 317 12.41 -9.09 -3.74
CA GLY A 317 12.86 -7.71 -3.83
C GLY A 317 11.95 -6.70 -3.16
N VAL A 318 12.53 -5.55 -2.83
CA VAL A 318 11.81 -4.33 -2.48
C VAL A 318 12.35 -3.16 -3.29
N GLN A 319 11.48 -2.53 -4.08
CA GLN A 319 11.78 -1.26 -4.73
C GLN A 319 11.59 -0.14 -3.72
N PHE A 320 12.59 0.70 -3.55
CA PHE A 320 12.47 1.96 -2.86
C PHE A 320 12.53 3.09 -3.88
N TYR A 321 11.38 3.79 -4.04
CA TYR A 321 11.25 4.98 -4.86
C TYR A 321 11.05 6.20 -3.95
N GLY A 322 11.93 7.18 -4.07
CA GLY A 322 12.00 8.37 -3.19
C GLY A 322 11.05 9.51 -3.57
N GLY A 323 10.09 9.31 -4.49
CA GLY A 323 9.21 10.39 -4.94
C GLY A 323 9.89 11.43 -5.84
N ASN A 324 10.95 11.02 -6.55
CA ASN A 324 11.84 11.91 -7.30
C ASN A 324 11.19 12.62 -8.49
N PHE A 325 10.07 12.06 -9.01
CA PHE A 325 9.33 12.59 -10.16
C PHE A 325 8.03 13.31 -9.77
N LEU A 326 7.75 13.47 -8.48
CA LEU A 326 6.65 14.32 -8.01
C LEU A 326 7.06 15.79 -8.23
N ASP A 327 6.33 16.49 -9.12
CA ASP A 327 6.72 17.80 -9.66
C ASP A 327 5.95 18.99 -9.07
N GLY A 328 4.97 18.73 -8.20
CA GLY A 328 4.10 19.76 -7.64
C GLY A 328 2.97 20.21 -8.57
N GLU A 329 2.77 19.54 -9.71
CA GLU A 329 1.65 19.87 -10.60
C GLU A 329 0.39 19.08 -10.27
N THR A 330 0.56 17.84 -9.77
CA THR A 330 -0.56 16.96 -9.38
C THR A 330 -1.23 17.48 -8.10
N ALA A 331 -2.48 17.92 -8.21
CA ALA A 331 -3.32 18.26 -7.07
C ALA A 331 -3.96 16.97 -6.54
N GLY A 332 -3.59 16.58 -5.33
CA GLY A 332 -4.09 15.40 -4.64
C GLY A 332 -5.17 15.73 -3.60
N LYS A 333 -5.20 14.95 -2.52
CA LYS A 333 -6.16 15.08 -1.42
C LYS A 333 -6.20 16.49 -0.85
N GLY A 334 -7.42 17.03 -0.65
CA GLY A 334 -7.61 18.39 -0.17
C GLY A 334 -7.07 19.47 -1.11
N GLY A 335 -6.80 19.17 -2.37
CA GLY A 335 -6.22 20.08 -3.34
C GLY A 335 -4.73 20.38 -3.11
N VAL A 336 -4.05 19.63 -2.24
CA VAL A 336 -2.62 19.77 -1.98
C VAL A 336 -1.83 19.31 -3.19
N LYS A 337 -0.89 20.09 -3.66
CA LYS A 337 0.03 19.71 -4.73
C LYS A 337 1.19 18.90 -4.17
N TYR A 338 1.37 17.69 -4.71
CA TYR A 338 2.43 16.78 -4.28
C TYR A 338 3.77 17.14 -4.92
N GLY A 339 4.62 17.80 -4.13
CA GLY A 339 5.94 18.23 -4.57
C GLY A 339 7.01 17.13 -4.48
N HIS A 340 8.19 17.49 -4.94
CA HIS A 340 9.38 16.64 -4.94
C HIS A 340 9.62 15.97 -3.58
N ARG A 341 9.64 14.63 -3.57
CA ARG A 341 9.92 13.82 -2.37
C ARG A 341 8.96 14.04 -1.19
N THR A 342 7.71 14.36 -1.47
CA THR A 342 6.69 14.43 -0.41
C THR A 342 6.11 13.07 -0.03
N ALA A 343 6.46 12.01 -0.74
CA ALA A 343 6.16 10.62 -0.36
C ALA A 343 7.19 9.67 -0.96
N CYS A 344 7.23 8.43 -0.47
CA CYS A 344 8.04 7.36 -1.03
C CYS A 344 7.23 6.08 -1.20
N CYS A 345 7.68 5.19 -2.10
CA CYS A 345 7.14 3.86 -2.27
C CYS A 345 8.11 2.80 -1.74
N LEU A 346 7.56 1.76 -1.13
CA LEU A 346 8.26 0.53 -0.76
C LEU A 346 7.45 -0.62 -1.36
N GLU A 347 7.88 -1.06 -2.54
CA GLU A 347 7.14 -2.00 -3.38
C GLU A 347 7.81 -3.36 -3.31
N THR A 348 7.21 -4.30 -2.58
CA THR A 348 7.71 -5.67 -2.58
C THR A 348 7.33 -6.35 -3.89
N GLN A 349 8.29 -7.07 -4.53
CA GLN A 349 8.14 -7.48 -5.93
C GLN A 349 9.14 -8.56 -6.36
N MET A 350 8.91 -9.16 -7.54
CA MET A 350 9.96 -9.78 -8.35
C MET A 350 10.96 -8.71 -8.81
N PHE A 351 12.17 -9.11 -9.20
CA PHE A 351 13.13 -8.14 -9.71
C PHE A 351 12.65 -7.53 -11.04
N PRO A 352 12.87 -6.23 -11.29
CA PRO A 352 12.55 -5.62 -12.58
C PRO A 352 13.23 -6.37 -13.72
N ASP A 353 12.56 -6.45 -14.87
CA ASP A 353 13.03 -7.12 -16.09
C ASP A 353 13.36 -8.62 -15.95
N SER A 354 12.85 -9.31 -14.90
CA SER A 354 13.05 -10.76 -14.74
C SER A 354 12.58 -11.59 -15.94
N PRO A 355 11.54 -11.22 -16.72
CA PRO A 355 11.18 -11.96 -17.93
C PRO A 355 12.33 -12.10 -18.93
N ASN A 356 13.24 -11.13 -18.99
CA ASN A 356 14.42 -11.11 -19.87
C ASN A 356 15.70 -11.64 -19.19
N LYS A 357 15.60 -12.12 -17.94
CA LYS A 357 16.73 -12.59 -17.15
C LYS A 357 16.57 -14.05 -16.69
N GLN A 358 15.72 -14.85 -17.38
CA GLN A 358 15.39 -16.21 -16.94
C GLN A 358 16.60 -17.17 -16.89
N ASP A 359 17.62 -16.93 -17.71
CA ASP A 359 18.88 -17.69 -17.70
C ASP A 359 19.86 -17.22 -16.61
N ASN A 360 19.55 -16.13 -15.91
CA ASN A 360 20.40 -15.60 -14.84
C ASN A 360 19.98 -16.18 -13.48
N PRO A 361 20.80 -17.03 -12.84
CA PRO A 361 20.44 -17.66 -11.57
C PRO A 361 20.28 -16.68 -10.41
N ALA A 362 20.72 -15.43 -10.56
CA ALA A 362 20.51 -14.38 -9.56
C ALA A 362 19.12 -13.76 -9.63
N PHE A 363 18.39 -13.98 -10.74
CA PHE A 363 17.03 -13.43 -10.93
C PHE A 363 15.97 -14.49 -10.63
N PRO A 364 14.90 -14.11 -9.92
CA PRO A 364 13.82 -15.04 -9.60
C PRO A 364 13.04 -15.41 -10.87
N ASN A 365 12.55 -16.65 -10.91
CA ASN A 365 11.59 -17.04 -11.93
C ASN A 365 10.26 -16.30 -11.71
N CYS A 366 9.84 -15.52 -12.70
CA CYS A 366 8.57 -14.78 -12.70
C CYS A 366 7.52 -15.36 -13.63
N ILE A 367 7.84 -16.46 -14.35
CA ILE A 367 6.91 -17.13 -15.27
C ILE A 367 6.10 -18.15 -14.50
N ILE A 368 4.78 -18.04 -14.52
CA ILE A 368 3.86 -19.09 -14.04
C ILE A 368 3.26 -19.84 -15.23
N LYS A 369 2.99 -21.12 -15.01
CA LYS A 369 2.43 -22.05 -16.00
C LYS A 369 1.05 -22.56 -15.57
N PRO A 370 0.24 -23.10 -16.48
CA PRO A 370 -1.03 -23.74 -16.11
C PRO A 370 -0.87 -24.75 -14.99
N GLY A 371 -1.70 -24.64 -13.94
CA GLY A 371 -1.65 -25.47 -12.73
C GLY A 371 -0.75 -24.92 -11.62
N GLU A 372 0.03 -23.86 -11.87
CA GLU A 372 0.79 -23.15 -10.85
C GLU A 372 -0.01 -21.97 -10.31
N THR A 373 0.28 -21.57 -9.07
CA THR A 373 -0.34 -20.40 -8.43
C THR A 373 0.75 -19.41 -8.07
N TYR A 374 0.63 -18.17 -8.57
CA TYR A 374 1.40 -17.04 -8.06
C TYR A 374 0.85 -16.63 -6.71
N THR A 375 1.73 -16.32 -5.77
CA THR A 375 1.37 -15.75 -4.47
C THR A 375 2.28 -14.59 -4.13
N HIS A 376 1.70 -13.55 -3.55
CA HIS A 376 2.43 -12.43 -2.98
C HIS A 376 1.73 -11.99 -1.70
N THR A 377 2.41 -12.08 -0.58
CA THR A 377 1.94 -11.60 0.72
C THR A 377 2.76 -10.41 1.16
N MET A 378 2.09 -9.32 1.49
CA MET A 378 2.68 -8.11 2.06
C MET A 378 1.94 -7.72 3.34
N ILE A 379 2.67 -7.41 4.40
CA ILE A 379 2.12 -6.93 5.67
C ILE A 379 2.81 -5.63 6.03
N SER A 380 2.03 -4.56 6.14
CA SER A 380 2.47 -3.27 6.67
C SER A 380 1.98 -3.16 8.12
N LYS A 381 2.89 -3.32 9.07
CA LYS A 381 2.60 -3.23 10.51
C LYS A 381 2.97 -1.87 11.04
N PHE A 382 1.99 -1.18 11.64
CA PHE A 382 2.17 0.17 12.14
C PHE A 382 2.32 0.22 13.66
N SER A 383 3.15 1.17 14.12
CA SER A 383 3.32 1.55 15.53
C SER A 383 3.57 3.06 15.65
N TRP A 384 3.30 3.61 16.85
CA TRP A 384 3.48 5.03 17.16
C TRP A 384 3.77 5.29 18.61
#